data_07adf9b5a0e0d0eb5aae3cabe47a60eb
#
_entry.id   07adf9b5a0e0d0eb5aae3cabe47a60eb
#
_cell.length_a   1.000
_cell.length_b   1.000
_cell.length_c   1.000
_cell.angle_alpha   90.00
_cell.angle_beta   90.00
_cell.angle_gamma   90.00
#
_symmetry.space_group_name_H-M   'P 1'
#
loop_
_entity.id
_entity.type
_entity.pdbx_description
1 polymer ?
#
loop_
_entity_poly.entity_id
_entity_poly.type
_entity_poly.pdbx_seq_one_letter_code
_entity_poly.pdbx_strand_id
1 'polypeptide(L)'
;VPDSQAIVKKAIVNELSTAYHRHTRLPETGATFPLEVAINKDHVMLTMDTTGSSLFKRGYRVEKGTAPLKENMAAALVLLTSWYPDMPFVDPFCGSGTIPIEAAMIGRNIAPGFNRDFICEQWPFIDGDMVQRVRDEADSKADYDVELDISASDIDGNMIEISKRNAEEVGLVDDIQFKQLAVADFKTCLLYTSPSPRD
;
A
#
# COMPACT_ATOMS: atom_id res chain seq x y z
N VAL A 1 -17.85 6.68 23.49
CA VAL A 1 -17.14 5.77 22.60
C VAL A 1 -16.80 4.43 23.29
N PRO A 2 -16.14 4.33 24.45
CA PRO A 2 -15.87 3.05 25.11
C PRO A 2 -17.13 2.23 25.40
N ASP A 3 -18.21 2.88 25.84
CA ASP A 3 -19.47 2.22 26.19
C ASP A 3 -20.15 1.58 24.97
N SER A 4 -20.13 2.25 23.81
CA SER A 4 -20.69 1.69 22.57
C SER A 4 -19.95 0.43 22.13
N GLN A 5 -18.63 0.39 22.25
CA GLN A 5 -17.83 -0.80 21.95
C GLN A 5 -18.17 -1.96 22.92
N ALA A 6 -18.28 -1.66 24.21
CA ALA A 6 -18.62 -2.65 25.23
C ALA A 6 -20.02 -3.25 25.01
N ILE A 7 -21.01 -2.41 24.64
CA ILE A 7 -22.39 -2.85 24.36
C ILE A 7 -22.41 -3.77 23.13
N VAL A 8 -21.77 -3.37 22.03
CA VAL A 8 -21.73 -4.18 20.80
C VAL A 8 -20.99 -5.48 21.05
N LYS A 9 -19.80 -5.45 21.69
CA LYS A 9 -19.05 -6.67 22.04
C LYS A 9 -19.94 -7.62 22.87
N LYS A 10 -20.62 -7.10 23.88
CA LYS A 10 -21.49 -7.91 24.74
C LYS A 10 -22.66 -8.53 23.98
N ALA A 11 -23.30 -7.77 23.08
CA ALA A 11 -24.40 -8.27 22.26
C ALA A 11 -23.93 -9.42 21.36
N ILE A 12 -22.81 -9.25 20.65
CA ILE A 12 -22.23 -10.28 19.78
C ILE A 12 -21.86 -11.53 20.59
N VAL A 13 -21.20 -11.38 21.74
CA VAL A 13 -20.81 -12.51 22.59
C VAL A 13 -22.04 -13.26 23.08
N ASN A 14 -23.11 -12.57 23.46
CA ASN A 14 -24.34 -13.20 23.90
C ASN A 14 -25.01 -14.04 22.77
N GLU A 15 -25.12 -13.47 21.58
CA GLU A 15 -25.68 -14.17 20.41
C GLU A 15 -24.83 -15.39 20.03
N LEU A 16 -23.51 -15.26 19.97
CA LEU A 16 -22.61 -16.37 19.69
C LEU A 16 -22.69 -17.45 20.77
N SER A 17 -22.78 -17.09 22.06
CA SER A 17 -22.93 -18.04 23.16
C SER A 17 -24.25 -18.83 23.03
N THR A 18 -25.32 -18.16 22.63
CA THR A 18 -26.63 -18.80 22.37
C THR A 18 -26.53 -19.73 21.15
N ALA A 19 -26.00 -19.25 20.03
CA ALA A 19 -25.90 -20.01 18.79
C ALA A 19 -25.05 -21.29 18.94
N TYR A 20 -23.95 -21.19 19.70
CA TYR A 20 -23.05 -22.32 19.96
C TYR A 20 -23.39 -23.11 21.24
N HIS A 21 -24.54 -22.85 21.90
CA HIS A 21 -24.98 -23.50 23.14
C HIS A 21 -23.92 -23.53 24.24
N ARG A 22 -23.12 -22.42 24.35
CA ARG A 22 -22.04 -22.31 25.33
C ARG A 22 -22.47 -21.48 26.53
N HIS A 23 -22.30 -22.03 27.72
CA HIS A 23 -22.57 -21.36 28.99
C HIS A 23 -21.29 -20.84 29.67
N THR A 24 -20.14 -21.06 29.05
CA THR A 24 -18.81 -20.60 29.52
C THR A 24 -18.26 -19.51 28.60
N ARG A 25 -17.25 -18.79 29.06
CA ARG A 25 -16.55 -17.79 28.25
C ARG A 25 -16.10 -18.40 26.91
N LEU A 26 -16.40 -17.70 25.82
CA LEU A 26 -15.94 -18.08 24.50
C LEU A 26 -14.39 -17.99 24.46
N PRO A 27 -13.70 -18.95 23.85
CA PRO A 27 -12.25 -18.87 23.69
C PRO A 27 -11.89 -17.70 22.79
N GLU A 28 -10.89 -16.94 23.20
CA GLU A 28 -10.31 -15.84 22.40
C GLU A 28 -9.09 -16.37 21.61
N THR A 29 -9.26 -17.50 20.92
CA THR A 29 -8.23 -18.17 20.12
C THR A 29 -8.68 -18.33 18.67
N GLY A 30 -7.75 -18.32 17.74
CA GLY A 30 -8.05 -18.48 16.31
C GLY A 30 -8.07 -17.14 15.56
N ALA A 31 -8.76 -17.14 14.42
CA ALA A 31 -8.82 -15.97 13.53
C ALA A 31 -9.49 -14.76 14.19
N THR A 32 -8.96 -13.59 13.93
CA THR A 32 -9.49 -12.32 14.43
C THR A 32 -10.47 -11.72 13.40
N PHE A 33 -11.62 -11.26 13.90
CA PHE A 33 -12.67 -10.61 13.12
C PHE A 33 -12.81 -9.16 13.59
N PRO A 34 -12.07 -8.18 13.05
CA PRO A 34 -12.19 -6.80 13.48
C PRO A 34 -13.53 -6.23 13.03
N LEU A 35 -14.23 -5.59 13.98
CA LEU A 35 -15.49 -4.92 13.73
C LEU A 35 -15.38 -3.43 14.01
N GLU A 36 -15.90 -2.62 13.11
CA GLU A 36 -16.01 -1.19 13.28
C GLU A 36 -17.47 -0.81 13.51
N VAL A 37 -17.69 0.05 14.52
CA VAL A 37 -19.00 0.60 14.84
C VAL A 37 -18.96 2.11 14.62
N ALA A 38 -19.61 2.57 13.58
CA ALA A 38 -19.76 3.99 13.29
C ALA A 38 -21.16 4.46 13.68
N ILE A 39 -21.25 5.54 14.47
CA ILE A 39 -22.50 6.16 14.87
C ILE A 39 -22.53 7.59 14.35
N ASN A 40 -23.51 7.89 13.49
CA ASN A 40 -23.67 9.23 12.91
C ASN A 40 -25.16 9.55 12.80
N LYS A 41 -25.60 10.66 13.43
CA LYS A 41 -26.99 11.16 13.41
C LYS A 41 -28.02 10.05 13.69
N ASP A 42 -27.84 9.33 14.81
CA ASP A 42 -28.67 8.20 15.27
C ASP A 42 -28.69 6.95 14.32
N HIS A 43 -27.88 6.97 13.26
CA HIS A 43 -27.64 5.77 12.46
C HIS A 43 -26.40 5.04 12.96
N VAL A 44 -26.54 3.73 13.14
CA VAL A 44 -25.44 2.83 13.51
C VAL A 44 -25.06 2.00 12.28
N MET A 45 -23.79 2.06 11.91
CA MET A 45 -23.21 1.20 10.88
C MET A 45 -22.25 0.23 11.57
N LEU A 46 -22.43 -1.06 11.30
CA LEU A 46 -21.53 -2.10 11.75
C LEU A 46 -20.86 -2.71 10.53
N THR A 47 -19.53 -2.63 10.48
CA THR A 47 -18.75 -3.19 9.37
C THR A 47 -17.73 -4.18 9.90
N MET A 48 -17.38 -5.15 9.06
CA MET A 48 -16.31 -6.10 9.32
C MET A 48 -15.10 -5.70 8.48
N ASP A 49 -13.97 -5.45 9.12
CA ASP A 49 -12.72 -5.10 8.42
C ASP A 49 -12.07 -6.37 7.86
N THR A 50 -12.05 -6.47 6.55
CA THR A 50 -11.42 -7.58 5.82
C THR A 50 -9.93 -7.33 5.55
N THR A 51 -9.47 -6.11 5.76
CA THR A 51 -8.13 -5.64 5.37
C THR A 51 -7.07 -5.95 6.42
N GLY A 52 -7.35 -5.68 7.69
CA GLY A 52 -6.41 -5.76 8.79
C GLY A 52 -5.50 -4.53 8.85
N SER A 53 -4.24 -4.64 8.43
CA SER A 53 -3.37 -3.46 8.38
C SER A 53 -3.83 -2.49 7.30
N SER A 54 -3.66 -1.16 7.54
CA SER A 54 -4.16 -0.12 6.63
C SER A 54 -3.69 -0.31 5.19
N LEU A 55 -4.57 -0.10 4.21
CA LEU A 55 -4.33 -0.33 2.77
C LEU A 55 -3.17 0.47 2.18
N PHE A 56 -2.80 1.60 2.79
CA PHE A 56 -1.63 2.34 2.32
C PHE A 56 -0.32 1.58 2.52
N LYS A 57 -0.26 0.63 3.46
CA LYS A 57 0.91 -0.22 3.68
C LYS A 57 0.94 -1.30 2.61
N ARG A 58 1.82 -1.14 1.64
CA ARG A 58 1.98 -2.09 0.51
C ARG A 58 2.76 -3.35 0.89
N GLY A 59 3.53 -3.30 1.99
CA GLY A 59 4.39 -4.40 2.43
C GLY A 59 5.88 -4.20 2.10
N TYR A 60 6.23 -3.34 1.17
CA TYR A 60 7.62 -3.18 0.71
C TYR A 60 8.49 -2.28 1.60
N ARG A 61 7.91 -1.52 2.52
CA ARG A 61 8.68 -0.59 3.34
C ARG A 61 9.37 -1.32 4.49
N VAL A 62 10.64 -1.65 4.31
CA VAL A 62 11.49 -2.28 5.34
C VAL A 62 11.93 -1.25 6.36
N GLU A 63 12.38 -0.09 5.89
CA GLU A 63 12.86 0.99 6.74
C GLU A 63 12.06 2.28 6.53
N LYS A 64 11.91 3.03 7.62
CA LYS A 64 11.17 4.29 7.63
C LYS A 64 12.16 5.43 7.81
N GLY A 65 12.12 6.40 6.92
CA GLY A 65 12.64 7.72 7.19
C GLY A 65 11.83 8.43 8.29
N THR A 66 12.23 9.63 8.68
CA THR A 66 11.64 10.37 9.81
C THR A 66 10.15 10.70 9.62
N ALA A 67 9.67 10.86 8.36
CA ALA A 67 8.26 11.10 8.03
C ALA A 67 7.98 10.70 6.56
N PRO A 68 7.91 9.40 6.25
CA PRO A 68 7.72 8.97 4.87
C PRO A 68 6.32 9.32 4.36
N LEU A 69 6.23 9.70 3.09
CA LEU A 69 4.96 9.82 2.39
C LEU A 69 4.22 8.47 2.43
N LYS A 70 2.90 8.50 2.63
CA LYS A 70 2.10 7.27 2.56
C LYS A 70 2.05 6.78 1.11
N GLU A 71 2.14 5.47 0.93
CA GLU A 71 2.22 4.81 -0.38
C GLU A 71 0.99 5.14 -1.25
N ASN A 72 -0.21 5.08 -0.69
CA ASN A 72 -1.43 5.45 -1.41
C ASN A 72 -1.48 6.94 -1.82
N MET A 73 -0.82 7.81 -1.07
CA MET A 73 -0.70 9.23 -1.44
C MET A 73 0.28 9.39 -2.60
N ALA A 74 1.41 8.68 -2.56
CA ALA A 74 2.37 8.66 -3.65
C ALA A 74 1.74 8.14 -4.95
N ALA A 75 1.01 7.02 -4.89
CA ALA A 75 0.25 6.50 -6.02
C ALA A 75 -0.76 7.52 -6.57
N ALA A 76 -1.49 8.19 -5.68
CA ALA A 76 -2.44 9.22 -6.08
C ALA A 76 -1.76 10.40 -6.79
N LEU A 77 -0.59 10.83 -6.32
CA LEU A 77 0.19 11.88 -6.98
C LEU A 77 0.59 11.46 -8.39
N VAL A 78 1.11 10.24 -8.57
CA VAL A 78 1.46 9.70 -9.90
C VAL A 78 0.23 9.66 -10.81
N LEU A 79 -0.88 9.10 -10.35
CA LEU A 79 -2.13 8.99 -11.11
C LEU A 79 -2.77 10.34 -11.47
N LEU A 80 -2.48 11.40 -10.71
CA LEU A 80 -2.96 12.76 -10.99
C LEU A 80 -2.10 13.48 -12.04
N THR A 81 -0.93 12.92 -12.38
CA THR A 81 -0.12 13.42 -13.50
C THR A 81 -0.62 12.84 -14.83
N SER A 82 -0.12 13.37 -15.94
CA SER A 82 -0.33 12.79 -17.26
C SER A 82 0.82 11.87 -17.67
N TRP A 83 1.48 11.25 -16.71
CA TRP A 83 2.56 10.31 -16.95
C TRP A 83 2.02 8.95 -17.41
N TYR A 84 2.69 8.34 -18.37
CA TYR A 84 2.47 6.99 -18.88
C TYR A 84 3.79 6.22 -18.91
N PRO A 85 3.78 4.87 -18.90
CA PRO A 85 4.98 4.04 -18.82
C PRO A 85 6.04 4.27 -19.90
N ASP A 86 5.63 4.75 -21.08
CA ASP A 86 6.50 5.11 -22.21
C ASP A 86 7.17 6.50 -22.06
N MET A 87 6.86 7.23 -20.99
CA MET A 87 7.39 8.54 -20.69
C MET A 87 8.45 8.48 -19.59
N PRO A 88 9.51 9.27 -19.65
CA PRO A 88 10.45 9.38 -18.54
C PRO A 88 9.77 9.89 -17.27
N PHE A 89 10.17 9.32 -16.12
CA PHE A 89 9.75 9.76 -14.80
C PHE A 89 10.95 10.16 -13.96
N VAL A 90 10.88 11.31 -13.30
CA VAL A 90 11.99 11.82 -12.50
C VAL A 90 11.51 12.30 -11.14
N ASP A 91 12.14 11.77 -10.08
CA ASP A 91 11.96 12.25 -8.70
C ASP A 91 13.32 12.70 -8.12
N PRO A 92 13.63 14.01 -8.12
CA PRO A 92 14.91 14.52 -7.63
C PRO A 92 14.99 14.66 -6.10
N PHE A 93 13.95 14.26 -5.37
CA PHE A 93 13.85 14.29 -3.90
C PHE A 93 13.22 13.01 -3.38
N CYS A 94 13.67 11.85 -3.85
CA CYS A 94 12.96 10.58 -3.67
C CYS A 94 12.87 10.09 -2.22
N GLY A 95 13.73 10.59 -1.32
CA GLY A 95 13.77 10.11 0.06
C GLY A 95 13.91 8.60 0.12
N SER A 96 12.97 7.92 0.79
CA SER A 96 12.92 6.46 0.87
C SER A 96 12.34 5.76 -0.37
N GLY A 97 12.19 6.47 -1.49
CA GLY A 97 11.78 5.91 -2.78
C GLY A 97 10.28 5.69 -2.98
N THR A 98 9.41 6.27 -2.13
CA THR A 98 7.97 5.95 -2.18
C THR A 98 7.34 6.32 -3.53
N ILE A 99 7.58 7.52 -4.06
CA ILE A 99 7.00 7.97 -5.33
C ILE A 99 7.51 7.14 -6.52
N PRO A 100 8.83 6.95 -6.72
CA PRO A 100 9.32 6.18 -7.85
C PRO A 100 8.92 4.69 -7.78
N ILE A 101 8.82 4.09 -6.59
CA ILE A 101 8.35 2.70 -6.43
C ILE A 101 6.86 2.60 -6.83
N GLU A 102 6.00 3.50 -6.36
CA GLU A 102 4.59 3.50 -6.77
C GLU A 102 4.43 3.81 -8.27
N ALA A 103 5.27 4.64 -8.86
CA ALA A 103 5.29 4.86 -10.31
C ALA A 103 5.65 3.57 -11.07
N ALA A 104 6.68 2.85 -10.64
CA ALA A 104 7.06 1.57 -11.23
C ALA A 104 5.97 0.51 -11.08
N MET A 105 5.33 0.40 -9.91
CA MET A 105 4.19 -0.51 -9.69
C MET A 105 3.03 -0.18 -10.63
N ILE A 106 2.69 1.10 -10.80
CA ILE A 106 1.64 1.55 -11.71
C ILE A 106 2.03 1.25 -13.17
N GLY A 107 3.27 1.57 -13.56
CA GLY A 107 3.78 1.33 -14.90
C GLY A 107 3.74 -0.13 -15.32
N ARG A 108 4.03 -1.04 -14.41
CA ARG A 108 3.96 -2.50 -14.61
C ARG A 108 2.58 -3.10 -14.30
N ASN A 109 1.60 -2.30 -13.95
CA ASN A 109 0.27 -2.76 -13.53
C ASN A 109 0.32 -3.80 -12.38
N ILE A 110 1.27 -3.64 -11.45
CA ILE A 110 1.40 -4.50 -10.27
C ILE A 110 0.32 -4.14 -9.25
N ALA A 111 -0.40 -5.14 -8.77
CA ALA A 111 -1.46 -4.94 -7.80
C ALA A 111 -0.93 -4.37 -6.48
N PRO A 112 -1.54 -3.30 -5.93
CA PRO A 112 -1.08 -2.69 -4.67
C PRO A 112 -1.09 -3.63 -3.46
N GLY A 113 -1.85 -4.71 -3.54
CA GLY A 113 -1.94 -5.74 -2.51
C GLY A 113 -0.95 -6.90 -2.68
N PHE A 114 -0.09 -6.88 -3.70
CA PHE A 114 0.78 -8.00 -4.06
C PHE A 114 1.66 -8.46 -2.90
N ASN A 115 2.33 -7.53 -2.22
CA ASN A 115 3.30 -7.83 -1.16
C ASN A 115 2.74 -7.63 0.25
N ARG A 116 1.46 -7.96 0.46
CA ARG A 116 0.81 -7.89 1.77
C ARG A 116 -0.24 -8.98 1.95
N ASP A 117 -0.52 -9.31 3.22
CA ASP A 117 -1.64 -10.18 3.59
C ASP A 117 -2.87 -9.37 3.99
N PHE A 118 -4.04 -9.99 3.85
CA PHE A 118 -5.32 -9.47 4.33
C PHE A 118 -5.83 -10.34 5.47
N ILE A 119 -6.42 -9.71 6.50
CA ILE A 119 -6.86 -10.44 7.68
C ILE A 119 -7.94 -11.48 7.35
N CYS A 120 -8.77 -11.21 6.35
CA CYS A 120 -9.82 -12.14 5.92
C CYS A 120 -9.27 -13.46 5.36
N GLU A 121 -8.04 -13.51 4.88
CA GLU A 121 -7.41 -14.73 4.38
C GLU A 121 -7.25 -15.80 5.47
N GLN A 122 -7.23 -15.37 6.75
CA GLN A 122 -7.13 -16.25 7.91
C GLN A 122 -8.50 -16.77 8.38
N TRP A 123 -9.60 -16.33 7.77
CA TRP A 123 -10.93 -16.70 8.24
C TRP A 123 -11.32 -18.11 7.79
N PRO A 124 -11.88 -18.94 8.68
CA PRO A 124 -12.15 -20.35 8.39
C PRO A 124 -13.13 -20.63 7.24
N PHE A 125 -13.93 -19.62 6.85
CA PHE A 125 -14.90 -19.72 5.75
C PHE A 125 -14.37 -19.13 4.43
N ILE A 126 -13.15 -18.61 4.42
CA ILE A 126 -12.46 -18.19 3.19
C ILE A 126 -11.64 -19.36 2.69
N ASP A 127 -11.91 -19.74 1.46
CA ASP A 127 -11.18 -20.82 0.79
C ASP A 127 -9.78 -20.34 0.36
N GLY A 128 -8.74 -20.99 0.84
CA GLY A 128 -7.35 -20.67 0.50
C GLY A 128 -7.06 -20.80 -0.99
N ASP A 129 -7.67 -21.77 -1.67
CA ASP A 129 -7.52 -21.93 -3.13
C ASP A 129 -8.15 -20.75 -3.88
N MET A 130 -9.23 -20.17 -3.35
CA MET A 130 -9.82 -18.96 -3.91
C MET A 130 -8.89 -17.76 -3.75
N VAL A 131 -8.27 -17.60 -2.57
CA VAL A 131 -7.29 -16.54 -2.32
C VAL A 131 -6.13 -16.65 -3.30
N GLN A 132 -5.57 -17.85 -3.46
CA GLN A 132 -4.47 -18.07 -4.38
C GLN A 132 -4.86 -17.76 -5.83
N ARG A 133 -6.03 -18.19 -6.30
CA ARG A 133 -6.53 -17.84 -7.64
C ARG A 133 -6.64 -16.35 -7.88
N VAL A 134 -7.12 -15.59 -6.88
CA VAL A 134 -7.23 -14.13 -6.98
C VAL A 134 -5.85 -13.47 -7.05
N ARG A 135 -4.88 -13.98 -6.28
CA ARG A 135 -3.48 -13.52 -6.34
C ARG A 135 -2.84 -13.83 -7.70
N ASP A 136 -3.01 -15.04 -8.19
CA ASP A 136 -2.51 -15.47 -9.51
C ASP A 136 -3.15 -14.66 -10.66
N GLU A 137 -4.45 -14.37 -10.56
CA GLU A 137 -5.13 -13.50 -11.51
C GLU A 137 -4.57 -12.06 -11.47
N ALA A 138 -4.31 -11.54 -10.30
CA ALA A 138 -3.73 -10.20 -10.14
C ALA A 138 -2.31 -10.13 -10.72
N ASP A 139 -1.50 -11.15 -10.45
CA ASP A 139 -0.13 -11.26 -10.99
C ASP A 139 -0.13 -11.41 -12.51
N SER A 140 -1.04 -12.20 -13.07
CA SER A 140 -1.18 -12.39 -14.53
C SER A 140 -1.53 -11.11 -15.29
N LYS A 141 -1.99 -10.08 -14.60
CA LYS A 141 -2.28 -8.76 -15.19
C LYS A 141 -1.10 -7.80 -15.11
N ALA A 142 -0.06 -8.15 -14.36
CA ALA A 142 1.16 -7.36 -14.32
C ALA A 142 1.92 -7.48 -15.65
N ASP A 143 2.50 -6.40 -16.12
CA ASP A 143 3.32 -6.36 -17.32
C ASP A 143 4.79 -6.25 -16.91
N TYR A 144 5.45 -7.39 -16.83
CA TYR A 144 6.86 -7.46 -16.46
C TYR A 144 7.81 -7.17 -17.63
N ASP A 145 7.30 -7.11 -18.87
CA ASP A 145 8.07 -6.87 -20.08
C ASP A 145 8.15 -5.37 -20.43
N VAL A 146 7.35 -4.52 -19.80
CA VAL A 146 7.38 -3.08 -20.06
C VAL A 146 8.71 -2.49 -19.57
N GLU A 147 9.39 -1.74 -20.44
CA GLU A 147 10.59 -0.98 -20.11
C GLU A 147 10.18 0.37 -19.50
N LEU A 148 10.69 0.67 -18.31
CA LEU A 148 10.42 1.91 -17.60
C LEU A 148 11.68 2.80 -17.58
N ASP A 149 11.51 4.09 -17.83
CA ASP A 149 12.56 5.10 -17.66
C ASP A 149 12.28 5.93 -16.40
N ILE A 150 12.63 5.36 -15.23
CA ILE A 150 12.41 6.01 -13.93
C ILE A 150 13.76 6.35 -13.30
N SER A 151 13.99 7.63 -13.01
CA SER A 151 15.15 8.14 -12.33
C SER A 151 14.77 8.77 -10.99
N ALA A 152 15.49 8.37 -9.94
CA ALA A 152 15.26 8.87 -8.59
C ALA A 152 16.56 9.32 -7.95
N SER A 153 16.56 10.47 -7.29
CA SER A 153 17.75 10.96 -6.59
C SER A 153 17.41 11.63 -5.26
N ASP A 154 18.38 11.61 -4.38
CA ASP A 154 18.36 12.35 -3.12
C ASP A 154 19.79 12.80 -2.78
N ILE A 155 19.92 13.89 -2.04
CA ILE A 155 21.22 14.36 -1.56
C ILE A 155 21.77 13.44 -0.46
N ASP A 156 20.91 12.79 0.30
CA ASP A 156 21.26 11.87 1.38
C ASP A 156 21.49 10.45 0.82
N GLY A 157 22.74 10.01 0.80
CA GLY A 157 23.12 8.67 0.38
C GLY A 157 22.44 7.55 1.20
N ASN A 158 22.15 7.80 2.48
CA ASN A 158 21.43 6.81 3.31
C ASN A 158 19.98 6.63 2.83
N MET A 159 19.33 7.72 2.38
CA MET A 159 18.00 7.62 1.77
C MET A 159 18.02 6.81 0.47
N ILE A 160 19.08 6.96 -0.34
CA ILE A 160 19.26 6.15 -1.56
C ILE A 160 19.41 4.65 -1.23
N GLU A 161 20.18 4.30 -0.22
CA GLU A 161 20.29 2.89 0.19
C GLU A 161 18.98 2.32 0.76
N ILE A 162 18.22 3.13 1.49
CA ILE A 162 16.87 2.76 1.97
C ILE A 162 15.92 2.59 0.77
N SER A 163 15.95 3.50 -0.20
CA SER A 163 15.08 3.43 -1.37
C SER A 163 15.34 2.20 -2.24
N LYS A 164 16.60 1.82 -2.42
CA LYS A 164 16.97 0.59 -3.13
C LYS A 164 16.42 -0.65 -2.40
N ARG A 165 16.64 -0.76 -1.09
CA ARG A 165 16.11 -1.89 -0.30
C ARG A 165 14.59 -1.98 -0.36
N ASN A 166 13.89 -0.85 -0.29
CA ASN A 166 12.45 -0.83 -0.43
C ASN A 166 12.00 -1.27 -1.84
N ALA A 167 12.75 -0.91 -2.89
CA ALA A 167 12.46 -1.34 -4.25
C ALA A 167 12.79 -2.83 -4.48
N GLU A 168 13.84 -3.36 -3.83
CA GLU A 168 14.20 -4.78 -3.85
C GLU A 168 13.07 -5.66 -3.31
N GLU A 169 12.36 -5.23 -2.24
CA GLU A 169 11.26 -5.97 -1.62
C GLU A 169 10.08 -6.22 -2.57
N VAL A 170 9.94 -5.43 -3.61
CA VAL A 170 8.91 -5.60 -4.66
C VAL A 170 9.50 -5.97 -6.00
N GLY A 171 10.80 -6.28 -6.07
CA GLY A 171 11.48 -6.70 -7.29
C GLY A 171 11.61 -5.60 -8.34
N LEU A 172 11.60 -4.32 -7.94
CA LEU A 172 11.62 -3.16 -8.84
C LEU A 172 12.91 -2.35 -8.79
N VAL A 173 13.97 -2.87 -8.15
CA VAL A 173 15.23 -2.14 -8.00
C VAL A 173 15.91 -1.88 -9.34
N ASP A 174 15.77 -2.78 -10.30
CA ASP A 174 16.35 -2.68 -11.64
C ASP A 174 15.55 -1.75 -12.56
N ASP A 175 14.31 -1.43 -12.22
CA ASP A 175 13.43 -0.53 -12.97
C ASP A 175 13.68 0.95 -12.66
N ILE A 176 14.41 1.23 -11.56
CA ILE A 176 14.58 2.58 -11.04
C ILE A 176 16.05 2.91 -10.90
N GLN A 177 16.50 3.95 -11.60
CA GLN A 177 17.87 4.45 -11.50
C GLN A 177 18.04 5.34 -10.27
N PHE A 178 18.46 4.76 -9.15
CA PHE A 178 18.74 5.51 -7.92
C PHE A 178 20.14 6.12 -7.91
N LYS A 179 20.23 7.44 -7.65
CA LYS A 179 21.51 8.15 -7.59
C LYS A 179 21.56 9.09 -6.39
N GLN A 180 22.68 9.09 -5.65
CA GLN A 180 22.96 10.17 -4.72
C GLN A 180 23.36 11.41 -5.51
N LEU A 181 22.49 12.44 -5.51
CA LEU A 181 22.70 13.65 -6.30
C LEU A 181 21.93 14.82 -5.70
N ALA A 182 22.59 15.97 -5.58
CA ALA A 182 21.89 17.20 -5.25
C ALA A 182 21.05 17.68 -6.45
N VAL A 183 19.85 18.17 -6.21
CA VAL A 183 18.96 18.66 -7.28
C VAL A 183 19.60 19.74 -8.14
N ALA A 184 20.48 20.56 -7.56
CA ALA A 184 21.25 21.59 -8.30
C ALA A 184 22.19 21.01 -9.37
N ASP A 185 22.64 19.77 -9.18
CA ASP A 185 23.51 19.04 -10.08
C ASP A 185 22.76 18.14 -11.06
N PHE A 186 21.43 18.04 -10.87
CA PHE A 186 20.58 17.21 -11.72
C PHE A 186 20.56 17.78 -13.15
N LYS A 187 21.00 16.97 -14.10
CA LYS A 187 20.95 17.29 -15.52
C LYS A 187 20.15 16.24 -16.24
N THR A 188 19.10 16.66 -16.91
CA THR A 188 18.31 15.79 -17.78
C THR A 188 18.48 16.22 -19.22
N CYS A 189 18.61 15.26 -20.11
CA CYS A 189 18.56 15.51 -21.57
C CYS A 189 17.12 15.63 -22.06
N LEU A 190 16.15 15.54 -21.19
CA LEU A 190 14.73 15.73 -21.53
C LEU A 190 14.53 17.20 -21.87
N LEU A 191 14.20 17.48 -23.12
CA LEU A 191 13.77 18.79 -23.59
C LEU A 191 12.40 19.08 -22.99
N TYR A 192 12.39 19.44 -21.71
CA TYR A 192 11.16 19.83 -21.04
C TYR A 192 10.96 21.32 -21.24
N THR A 193 10.07 21.68 -22.15
CA THR A 193 9.53 23.03 -22.24
C THR A 193 8.22 23.07 -21.42
N SER A 194 8.35 23.12 -20.10
CA SER A 194 7.25 23.60 -19.30
C SER A 194 7.17 25.12 -19.47
N PRO A 195 6.08 25.69 -19.98
CA PRO A 195 5.92 27.13 -19.93
C PRO A 195 5.97 27.56 -18.46
N SER A 196 6.98 28.33 -18.09
CA SER A 196 7.04 28.94 -16.77
C SER A 196 5.83 29.85 -16.62
N PRO A 197 5.09 29.78 -15.49
CA PRO A 197 3.98 30.69 -15.23
C PRO A 197 4.41 32.17 -15.06
N ARG A 198 5.67 32.49 -15.37
CA ARG A 198 6.28 33.81 -15.16
C ARG A 198 6.77 34.49 -16.45
N ASP A 199 6.47 33.93 -17.62
CA ASP A 199 6.73 34.59 -18.90
C ASP A 199 5.46 35.22 -19.47
#